data_ddd2492af27528393ad28641b9cc27da
#
_entry.id   ddd2492af27528393ad28641b9cc27da
#
_cell.length_a   1.000
_cell.length_b   1.000
_cell.length_c   1.000
_cell.angle_alpha   90.00
_cell.angle_beta   90.00
_cell.angle_gamma   90.00
#
_symmetry.space_group_name_H-M   'P 1'
#
loop_
_entity.id
_entity.type
_entity.pdbx_description
1 polymer ?
#
loop_
_entity_poly.entity_id
_entity_poly.type
_entity_poly.pdbx_seq_one_letter_code
_entity_poly.pdbx_strand_id
1 'polypeptide(L)'
;GGDWVNGTNDFAVVLRKDGSVMTWGQNSNGQLGNKSYTSSLTPVRPVGIDGDTDKGLQNVVQITAGGVSAGVVTTDRKAYTWGYNAQRQLGVDTSASTVNVPTVVKTDASTELSDVVEIAAGMQQMSARVIEDASADPFTKVYAWGNNSYGQLGLDKSDATYVYATRVVGGETKKDYLEDTVSLYAGGYHMGSVQS
;
A
#
# COMPACT_ATOMS: atom_id res chain seq x y z
N GLY A 1 8.39 6.26 6.71
CA GLY A 1 8.06 7.33 7.62
C GLY A 1 7.26 6.87 8.80
N GLY A 2 7.36 7.55 9.89
CA GLY A 2 6.58 7.34 11.09
C GLY A 2 5.60 8.51 11.31
N ASP A 3 4.86 8.45 12.40
CA ASP A 3 4.00 9.55 12.83
C ASP A 3 4.85 10.70 13.38
N TRP A 4 4.86 11.83 12.71
CA TRP A 4 5.59 13.03 13.08
C TRP A 4 5.06 13.71 14.35
N VAL A 5 3.86 13.36 14.80
CA VAL A 5 3.19 14.08 15.89
C VAL A 5 3.56 13.52 17.26
N ASN A 6 3.86 12.23 17.39
CA ASN A 6 4.02 11.59 18.70
C ASN A 6 5.28 10.72 18.87
N GLY A 7 6.10 10.45 17.83
CA GLY A 7 7.32 9.66 17.93
C GLY A 7 7.15 8.23 18.49
N THR A 8 5.92 7.73 18.57
CA THR A 8 5.60 6.45 19.21
C THR A 8 5.34 5.30 18.27
N ASN A 9 5.28 5.57 16.95
CA ASN A 9 4.92 4.57 15.93
C ASN A 9 6.00 4.42 14.85
N ASP A 10 7.23 4.86 15.12
CA ASP A 10 8.30 4.87 14.14
C ASP A 10 8.79 3.47 13.83
N PHE A 11 8.81 3.14 12.55
CA PHE A 11 9.40 1.93 12.00
C PHE A 11 10.08 2.23 10.68
N ALA A 12 10.96 1.34 10.26
CA ALA A 12 11.67 1.44 9.00
C ALA A 12 11.41 0.24 8.11
N VAL A 13 11.34 0.48 6.81
CA VAL A 13 11.30 -0.53 5.75
C VAL A 13 12.46 -0.24 4.80
N VAL A 14 13.25 -1.25 4.49
CA VAL A 14 14.41 -1.14 3.59
C VAL A 14 14.34 -2.24 2.55
N LEU A 15 14.44 -1.85 1.28
CA LEU A 15 14.61 -2.74 0.14
C LEU A 15 16.11 -2.92 -0.12
N ARG A 16 16.55 -4.16 -0.18
CA ARG A 16 17.92 -4.52 -0.53
C ARG A 16 18.07 -4.75 -2.02
N LYS A 17 19.30 -4.69 -2.52
CA LYS A 17 19.63 -4.89 -3.95
C LYS A 17 19.23 -6.27 -4.48
N ASP A 18 19.13 -7.26 -3.60
CA ASP A 18 18.71 -8.62 -3.93
C ASP A 18 17.18 -8.81 -3.97
N GLY A 19 16.41 -7.73 -3.80
CA GLY A 19 14.94 -7.76 -3.76
C GLY A 19 14.35 -8.24 -2.42
N SER A 20 15.18 -8.47 -1.40
CA SER A 20 14.71 -8.78 -0.04
C SER A 20 14.37 -7.51 0.74
N VAL A 21 13.49 -7.64 1.74
CA VAL A 21 13.05 -6.54 2.60
C VAL A 21 13.47 -6.78 4.04
N MET A 22 13.88 -5.70 4.71
CA MET A 22 14.13 -5.67 6.15
C MET A 22 13.28 -4.59 6.80
N THR A 23 12.79 -4.87 8.01
CA THR A 23 11.98 -3.95 8.80
C THR A 23 12.48 -3.93 10.26
N TRP A 24 12.33 -2.78 10.96
CA TRP A 24 12.63 -2.66 12.38
C TRP A 24 11.91 -1.46 12.98
N GLY A 25 11.91 -1.37 14.31
CA GLY A 25 11.23 -0.33 15.06
C GLY A 25 9.99 -0.85 15.75
N GLN A 26 8.97 0.00 15.87
CA GLN A 26 7.71 -0.31 16.51
C GLN A 26 6.91 -1.35 15.74
N ASN A 27 6.17 -2.23 16.45
CA ASN A 27 5.40 -3.32 15.83
C ASN A 27 4.03 -3.61 16.49
N SER A 28 3.52 -2.74 17.33
CA SER A 28 2.24 -2.99 18.02
C SER A 28 1.03 -3.17 17.10
N ASN A 29 1.16 -2.74 15.85
CA ASN A 29 0.14 -2.91 14.80
C ASN A 29 0.56 -3.95 13.73
N GLY A 30 1.65 -4.70 13.95
CA GLY A 30 2.14 -5.67 12.98
C GLY A 30 2.91 -5.04 11.80
N GLN A 31 3.33 -3.78 11.91
CA GLN A 31 3.97 -3.02 10.81
C GLN A 31 5.34 -3.57 10.38
N LEU A 32 5.96 -4.48 11.14
CA LEU A 32 7.16 -5.19 10.70
C LEU A 32 6.87 -6.38 9.79
N GLY A 33 5.62 -6.85 9.70
CA GLY A 33 5.21 -7.92 8.80
C GLY A 33 5.78 -9.31 9.12
N ASN A 34 6.37 -9.51 10.28
CA ASN A 34 7.14 -10.69 10.67
C ASN A 34 6.35 -11.71 11.49
N LYS A 35 5.01 -11.72 11.35
CA LYS A 35 4.08 -12.57 12.10
C LYS A 35 4.11 -12.36 13.62
N SER A 36 4.57 -11.19 14.05
CA SER A 36 4.67 -10.77 15.46
C SER A 36 4.03 -9.40 15.66
N TYR A 37 3.80 -9.04 16.90
CA TYR A 37 3.43 -7.68 17.34
C TYR A 37 4.50 -7.09 18.27
N THR A 38 5.65 -7.75 18.41
CA THR A 38 6.76 -7.29 19.25
C THR A 38 7.69 -6.40 18.43
N SER A 39 7.97 -5.20 18.94
CA SER A 39 8.93 -4.26 18.36
C SER A 39 10.33 -4.85 18.29
N SER A 40 11.13 -4.45 17.30
CA SER A 40 12.50 -4.91 17.14
C SER A 40 13.47 -3.74 17.02
N LEU A 41 14.54 -3.78 17.81
CA LEU A 41 15.62 -2.79 17.73
C LEU A 41 16.64 -3.12 16.62
N THR A 42 16.53 -4.32 16.03
CA THR A 42 17.39 -4.78 14.95
C THR A 42 16.56 -5.18 13.74
N PRO A 43 17.13 -5.13 12.51
CA PRO A 43 16.43 -5.54 11.31
C PRO A 43 15.91 -6.98 11.38
N VAL A 44 14.62 -7.17 11.09
CA VAL A 44 13.95 -8.46 10.94
C VAL A 44 13.38 -8.58 9.53
N ARG A 45 13.01 -9.79 9.11
CA ARG A 45 12.40 -10.03 7.80
C ARG A 45 10.88 -10.10 7.92
N PRO A 46 10.13 -9.37 7.09
CA PRO A 46 8.71 -9.70 6.86
C PRO A 46 8.59 -11.14 6.34
N VAL A 47 7.51 -11.81 6.67
CA VAL A 47 7.23 -13.18 6.19
C VAL A 47 7.11 -13.18 4.66
N GLY A 48 7.60 -14.20 4.00
CA GLY A 48 7.43 -14.39 2.57
C GLY A 48 5.95 -14.60 2.17
N ILE A 49 5.62 -14.31 0.93
CA ILE A 49 4.26 -14.44 0.39
C ILE A 49 3.76 -15.90 0.47
N ASP A 50 4.69 -16.84 0.35
CA ASP A 50 4.46 -18.28 0.51
C ASP A 50 4.46 -18.77 1.97
N GLY A 51 4.60 -17.83 2.93
CA GLY A 51 4.71 -18.14 4.36
C GLY A 51 6.14 -18.45 4.82
N ASP A 52 7.15 -18.31 3.94
CA ASP A 52 8.56 -18.54 4.29
C ASP A 52 9.05 -17.49 5.30
N THR A 53 9.42 -17.95 6.49
CA THR A 53 9.97 -17.10 7.55
C THR A 53 11.49 -17.00 7.49
N ASP A 54 12.17 -17.90 6.83
CA ASP A 54 13.64 -17.96 6.79
C ASP A 54 14.20 -17.01 5.75
N LYS A 55 13.69 -17.08 4.52
CA LYS A 55 14.06 -16.15 3.45
C LYS A 55 13.32 -14.82 3.58
N GLY A 56 12.08 -14.86 4.10
CA GLY A 56 11.21 -13.72 4.21
C GLY A 56 10.72 -13.22 2.84
N LEU A 57 10.24 -11.98 2.81
CA LEU A 57 9.70 -11.35 1.61
C LEU A 57 10.81 -11.07 0.59
N GLN A 58 10.64 -11.59 -0.63
CA GLN A 58 11.57 -11.54 -1.74
C GLN A 58 10.91 -10.96 -2.99
N ASN A 59 11.72 -10.75 -4.05
CA ASN A 59 11.27 -10.28 -5.36
C ASN A 59 10.58 -8.92 -5.32
N VAL A 60 10.93 -8.09 -4.35
CA VAL A 60 10.39 -6.73 -4.20
C VAL A 60 11.16 -5.75 -5.09
N VAL A 61 10.42 -4.89 -5.79
CA VAL A 61 10.96 -3.83 -6.67
C VAL A 61 10.69 -2.44 -6.13
N GLN A 62 9.68 -2.28 -5.26
CA GLN A 62 9.35 -1.00 -4.64
C GLN A 62 8.80 -1.21 -3.23
N ILE A 63 9.07 -0.27 -2.34
CA ILE A 63 8.54 -0.23 -0.97
C ILE A 63 7.85 1.10 -0.69
N THR A 64 6.87 1.08 0.19
CA THR A 64 6.27 2.27 0.77
C THR A 64 6.00 2.06 2.26
N ALA A 65 6.02 3.14 3.02
CA ALA A 65 5.64 3.14 4.43
C ALA A 65 4.87 4.42 4.75
N GLY A 66 3.74 4.29 5.42
CA GLY A 66 2.91 5.41 5.86
C GLY A 66 2.37 5.15 7.26
N GLY A 67 2.37 6.16 8.13
CA GLY A 67 1.87 6.05 9.49
C GLY A 67 2.34 4.78 10.22
N VAL A 68 1.48 3.78 10.25
CA VAL A 68 1.69 2.47 10.92
C VAL A 68 1.42 1.29 9.99
N SER A 69 1.55 1.47 8.70
CA SER A 69 1.37 0.45 7.66
C SER A 69 2.48 0.50 6.62
N ALA A 70 2.74 -0.62 5.99
CA ALA A 70 3.74 -0.77 4.94
C ALA A 70 3.15 -1.44 3.70
N GLY A 71 3.78 -1.21 2.56
CA GLY A 71 3.42 -1.84 1.31
C GLY A 71 4.63 -2.07 0.40
N VAL A 72 4.51 -3.02 -0.49
CA VAL A 72 5.52 -3.35 -1.51
C VAL A 72 4.86 -3.66 -2.84
N VAL A 73 5.65 -3.50 -3.91
CA VAL A 73 5.36 -4.07 -5.23
C VAL A 73 6.42 -5.13 -5.52
N THR A 74 5.98 -6.25 -6.06
CA THR A 74 6.83 -7.39 -6.43
C THR A 74 7.10 -7.46 -7.93
N THR A 75 8.07 -8.26 -8.35
CA THR A 75 8.45 -8.42 -9.77
C THR A 75 7.32 -8.95 -10.66
N ASP A 76 6.35 -9.68 -10.09
CA ASP A 76 5.13 -10.13 -10.75
C ASP A 76 4.01 -9.06 -10.77
N ARG A 77 4.38 -7.80 -10.44
CA ARG A 77 3.48 -6.64 -10.45
C ARG A 77 2.25 -6.76 -9.55
N LYS A 78 2.39 -7.42 -8.41
CA LYS A 78 1.39 -7.43 -7.35
C LYS A 78 1.77 -6.50 -6.21
N ALA A 79 0.76 -5.94 -5.54
CA ALA A 79 0.95 -5.15 -4.33
C ALA A 79 0.60 -5.98 -3.10
N TYR A 80 1.45 -5.90 -2.07
CA TYR A 80 1.21 -6.49 -0.76
C TYR A 80 1.33 -5.42 0.32
N THR A 81 0.46 -5.49 1.32
CA THR A 81 0.38 -4.51 2.41
C THR A 81 0.25 -5.20 3.75
N TRP A 82 0.66 -4.54 4.83
CA TRP A 82 0.53 -5.01 6.21
C TRP A 82 0.61 -3.86 7.21
N GLY A 83 0.30 -4.15 8.48
CA GLY A 83 0.27 -3.18 9.55
C GLY A 83 -1.15 -2.83 9.99
N TYR A 84 -1.40 -1.58 10.34
CA TYR A 84 -2.69 -1.07 10.80
C TYR A 84 -3.73 -1.02 9.67
N ASN A 85 -4.99 -1.42 9.99
CA ASN A 85 -6.07 -1.55 9.01
C ASN A 85 -7.45 -1.09 9.52
N ALA A 86 -7.52 -0.38 10.66
CA ALA A 86 -8.84 0.02 11.18
C ALA A 86 -9.60 1.00 10.24
N GLN A 87 -8.89 1.67 9.33
CA GLN A 87 -9.46 2.53 8.29
C GLN A 87 -9.46 1.86 6.90
N ARG A 88 -9.31 0.52 6.85
CA ARG A 88 -9.25 -0.26 5.59
C ARG A 88 -8.09 0.13 4.67
N GLN A 89 -7.07 0.76 5.21
CA GLN A 89 -5.93 1.28 4.45
C GLN A 89 -5.03 0.22 3.82
N LEU A 90 -5.19 -1.05 4.15
CA LEU A 90 -4.41 -2.13 3.54
C LEU A 90 -4.98 -2.62 2.20
N GLY A 91 -6.26 -2.36 1.89
CA GLY A 91 -6.86 -2.84 0.64
C GLY A 91 -7.05 -4.36 0.58
N VAL A 92 -7.15 -5.01 1.73
CA VAL A 92 -7.24 -6.47 1.87
C VAL A 92 -8.60 -6.91 2.41
N ASP A 93 -9.04 -8.10 2.01
CA ASP A 93 -10.35 -8.64 2.39
C ASP A 93 -10.33 -9.22 3.82
N THR A 94 -10.26 -8.33 4.81
CA THR A 94 -10.34 -8.70 6.22
C THR A 94 -10.99 -7.60 7.05
N SER A 95 -11.73 -8.00 8.08
CA SER A 95 -12.25 -7.07 9.09
C SER A 95 -11.26 -6.76 10.21
N ALA A 96 -10.11 -7.45 10.25
CA ALA A 96 -9.09 -7.23 11.27
C ALA A 96 -8.55 -5.80 11.22
N SER A 97 -8.37 -5.19 12.39
CA SER A 97 -7.79 -3.84 12.53
C SER A 97 -6.27 -3.81 12.37
N THR A 98 -5.63 -4.98 12.33
CA THR A 98 -4.18 -5.13 12.12
C THR A 98 -3.90 -6.40 11.34
N VAL A 99 -2.87 -6.36 10.48
CA VAL A 99 -2.39 -7.51 9.70
C VAL A 99 -0.87 -7.56 9.83
N ASN A 100 -0.32 -8.62 10.39
CA ASN A 100 1.10 -8.72 10.73
C ASN A 100 1.94 -9.56 9.76
N VAL A 101 1.40 -9.80 8.56
CA VAL A 101 2.09 -10.48 7.45
C VAL A 101 1.74 -9.78 6.13
N PRO A 102 2.64 -9.78 5.13
CA PRO A 102 2.33 -9.26 3.81
C PRO A 102 1.11 -9.94 3.20
N THR A 103 0.09 -9.17 2.84
CA THR A 103 -1.18 -9.65 2.29
C THR A 103 -1.49 -8.92 1.00
N VAL A 104 -1.95 -9.65 -0.02
CA VAL A 104 -2.20 -9.10 -1.36
C VAL A 104 -3.34 -8.09 -1.34
N VAL A 105 -3.15 -6.98 -2.05
CA VAL A 105 -4.19 -5.97 -2.28
C VAL A 105 -5.21 -6.49 -3.28
N LYS A 106 -6.49 -6.20 -3.04
CA LYS A 106 -7.61 -6.67 -3.86
C LYS A 106 -8.46 -5.54 -4.42
N THR A 107 -9.11 -5.79 -5.55
CA THR A 107 -10.12 -4.90 -6.16
C THR A 107 -11.56 -5.30 -5.78
N ASP A 108 -11.77 -6.53 -5.35
CA ASP A 108 -13.00 -7.08 -4.77
C ASP A 108 -12.68 -8.32 -3.92
N ALA A 109 -13.67 -9.01 -3.39
CA ALA A 109 -13.49 -10.18 -2.52
C ALA A 109 -12.70 -11.33 -3.18
N SER A 110 -12.70 -11.43 -4.50
CA SER A 110 -12.13 -12.55 -5.27
C SER A 110 -10.93 -12.15 -6.15
N THR A 111 -10.80 -10.87 -6.49
CA THR A 111 -9.85 -10.38 -7.49
C THR A 111 -8.68 -9.63 -6.84
N GLU A 112 -7.46 -10.06 -7.11
CA GLU A 112 -6.23 -9.39 -6.71
C GLU A 112 -5.94 -8.20 -7.64
N LEU A 113 -5.38 -7.12 -7.09
CA LEU A 113 -4.87 -6.00 -7.88
C LEU A 113 -3.58 -6.45 -8.59
N SER A 114 -3.58 -6.46 -9.91
CA SER A 114 -2.45 -6.85 -10.77
C SER A 114 -1.87 -5.65 -11.53
N ASP A 115 -0.75 -5.89 -12.19
CA ASP A 115 -0.06 -4.93 -13.05
C ASP A 115 0.35 -3.62 -12.35
N VAL A 116 0.53 -3.71 -11.04
CA VAL A 116 0.98 -2.61 -10.19
C VAL A 116 2.44 -2.27 -10.51
N VAL A 117 2.72 -1.00 -10.73
CA VAL A 117 4.09 -0.48 -10.97
C VAL A 117 4.53 0.48 -9.88
N GLU A 118 3.60 0.98 -9.09
CA GLU A 118 3.90 1.90 -7.99
C GLU A 118 2.83 1.82 -6.90
N ILE A 119 3.24 1.94 -5.64
CA ILE A 119 2.35 2.04 -4.48
C ILE A 119 2.82 3.21 -3.58
N ALA A 120 1.87 3.99 -3.07
CA ALA A 120 2.13 5.08 -2.14
C ALA A 120 1.22 4.96 -0.91
N ALA A 121 1.80 5.11 0.28
CA ALA A 121 1.09 4.98 1.56
C ALA A 121 1.06 6.31 2.32
N GLY A 122 -0.14 6.75 2.69
CA GLY A 122 -0.38 7.78 3.70
C GLY A 122 -0.62 7.19 5.09
N MET A 123 -1.16 7.98 6.01
CA MET A 123 -1.45 7.50 7.37
C MET A 123 -2.63 6.51 7.40
N GLN A 124 -3.68 6.77 6.62
CA GLN A 124 -4.93 6.03 6.68
C GLN A 124 -5.47 5.66 5.29
N GLN A 125 -4.70 5.86 4.24
CA GLN A 125 -5.04 5.56 2.86
C GLN A 125 -3.80 5.12 2.09
N MET A 126 -4.01 4.39 1.02
CA MET A 126 -2.97 4.03 0.06
C MET A 126 -3.49 4.20 -1.37
N SER A 127 -2.57 4.32 -2.30
CA SER A 127 -2.86 4.34 -3.73
C SER A 127 -1.86 3.49 -4.50
N ALA A 128 -2.27 3.02 -5.66
CA ALA A 128 -1.41 2.30 -6.58
C ALA A 128 -1.57 2.81 -8.00
N ARG A 129 -0.48 2.80 -8.75
CA ARG A 129 -0.47 3.01 -10.19
C ARG A 129 -0.34 1.67 -10.89
N VAL A 130 -1.25 1.43 -11.83
CA VAL A 130 -1.40 0.18 -12.56
C VAL A 130 -1.21 0.46 -14.05
N ILE A 131 -0.51 -0.41 -14.76
CA ILE A 131 -0.42 -0.37 -16.22
C ILE A 131 -1.47 -1.33 -16.77
N GLU A 132 -2.51 -0.81 -17.41
CA GLU A 132 -3.43 -1.62 -18.20
C GLU A 132 -2.94 -1.65 -19.63
N ASP A 133 -2.70 -2.86 -20.11
CA ASP A 133 -2.23 -3.17 -21.45
C ASP A 133 -0.74 -2.85 -21.74
N ALA A 134 0.00 -3.91 -22.04
CA ALA A 134 1.39 -3.84 -22.50
C ALA A 134 1.49 -3.48 -24.00
N SER A 135 0.45 -2.87 -24.61
CA SER A 135 0.47 -2.36 -25.96
C SER A 135 1.37 -1.14 -26.10
N ALA A 136 1.59 -0.66 -27.32
CA ALA A 136 2.59 0.36 -27.64
C ALA A 136 2.35 1.75 -26.97
N ASP A 137 1.23 1.95 -26.27
CA ASP A 137 0.90 3.15 -25.51
C ASP A 137 0.24 2.75 -24.19
N PRO A 138 1.02 2.39 -23.15
CA PRO A 138 0.50 1.88 -21.88
C PRO A 138 -0.16 3.01 -21.08
N PHE A 139 -1.47 3.03 -21.04
CA PHE A 139 -2.22 3.88 -20.12
C PHE A 139 -1.97 3.44 -18.69
N THR A 140 -1.70 4.40 -17.83
CA THR A 140 -1.60 4.15 -16.39
C THR A 140 -2.88 4.57 -15.69
N LYS A 141 -3.35 3.73 -14.78
CA LYS A 141 -4.53 3.97 -13.95
C LYS A 141 -4.16 4.09 -12.50
N VAL A 142 -4.89 4.93 -11.78
CA VAL A 142 -4.72 5.11 -10.35
C VAL A 142 -5.86 4.44 -9.60
N TYR A 143 -5.50 3.64 -8.62
CA TYR A 143 -6.40 3.04 -7.64
C TYR A 143 -6.11 3.62 -6.26
N ALA A 144 -7.15 3.78 -5.44
CA ALA A 144 -7.03 4.27 -4.07
C ALA A 144 -7.96 3.50 -3.13
N TRP A 145 -7.58 3.39 -1.87
CA TRP A 145 -8.35 2.72 -0.83
C TRP A 145 -8.00 3.23 0.57
N GLY A 146 -8.81 2.85 1.56
CA GLY A 146 -8.67 3.29 2.94
C GLY A 146 -9.67 4.37 3.31
N ASN A 147 -9.25 5.30 4.16
CA ASN A 147 -10.07 6.41 4.65
C ASN A 147 -10.40 7.40 3.52
N ASN A 148 -11.71 7.75 3.43
CA ASN A 148 -12.23 8.73 2.47
C ASN A 148 -13.17 9.76 3.13
N SER A 149 -13.11 9.94 4.44
CA SER A 149 -14.04 10.82 5.18
C SER A 149 -14.07 12.26 4.67
N TYR A 150 -13.05 12.69 3.95
CA TYR A 150 -12.93 14.03 3.35
C TYR A 150 -12.81 13.99 1.82
N GLY A 151 -13.13 12.86 1.17
CA GLY A 151 -13.01 12.71 -0.29
C GLY A 151 -11.57 12.56 -0.79
N GLN A 152 -10.60 12.29 0.09
CA GLN A 152 -9.17 12.24 -0.24
C GLN A 152 -8.77 11.15 -1.23
N LEU A 153 -9.64 10.17 -1.47
CA LEU A 153 -9.40 9.11 -2.45
C LEU A 153 -9.81 9.48 -3.88
N GLY A 154 -10.56 10.59 -4.08
CA GLY A 154 -10.99 11.01 -5.41
C GLY A 154 -11.98 10.05 -6.08
N LEU A 155 -12.89 9.42 -5.35
CA LEU A 155 -13.78 8.36 -5.85
C LEU A 155 -15.20 8.83 -6.19
N ASP A 156 -15.45 10.14 -6.18
CA ASP A 156 -16.80 10.74 -6.39
C ASP A 156 -17.92 10.14 -5.53
N LYS A 157 -17.57 9.58 -4.37
CA LYS A 157 -18.47 9.01 -3.39
C LYS A 157 -18.03 9.42 -2.00
N SER A 158 -18.99 9.55 -1.10
CA SER A 158 -18.75 10.02 0.27
C SER A 158 -18.71 8.88 1.30
N ASP A 159 -18.54 7.63 0.87
CA ASP A 159 -18.32 6.53 1.80
C ASP A 159 -17.06 6.79 2.63
N ALA A 160 -17.14 6.62 3.95
CA ALA A 160 -16.06 7.00 4.85
C ALA A 160 -14.80 6.14 4.68
N THR A 161 -14.94 4.89 4.20
CA THR A 161 -13.81 3.97 3.98
C THR A 161 -14.04 3.06 2.78
N TYR A 162 -12.95 2.70 2.09
CA TYR A 162 -12.95 1.74 0.99
C TYR A 162 -12.03 0.56 1.33
N VAL A 163 -12.63 -0.63 1.41
CA VAL A 163 -11.92 -1.89 1.72
C VAL A 163 -10.99 -2.31 0.58
N TYR A 164 -11.46 -2.14 -0.65
CA TYR A 164 -10.77 -2.60 -1.86
C TYR A 164 -10.19 -1.44 -2.66
N ALA A 165 -9.12 -1.73 -3.38
CA ALA A 165 -8.55 -0.80 -4.35
C ALA A 165 -9.61 -0.42 -5.39
N THR A 166 -9.98 0.86 -5.41
CA THR A 166 -11.03 1.41 -6.28
C THR A 166 -10.41 2.42 -7.22
N ARG A 167 -10.81 2.39 -8.49
CA ARG A 167 -10.26 3.28 -9.52
C ARG A 167 -10.62 4.73 -9.24
N VAL A 168 -9.62 5.61 -9.23
CA VAL A 168 -9.79 7.05 -9.00
C VAL A 168 -10.48 7.68 -10.20
N VAL A 169 -11.47 8.53 -9.94
CA VAL A 169 -12.22 9.25 -10.98
C VAL A 169 -11.40 10.41 -11.51
N GLY A 170 -11.45 10.63 -12.81
CA GLY A 170 -10.72 11.72 -13.48
C GLY A 170 -11.44 13.07 -13.34
N GLY A 171 -10.66 14.08 -13.01
CA GLY A 171 -10.83 15.48 -13.21
C GLY A 171 -12.21 16.12 -13.05
N GLU A 172 -12.41 17.19 -13.78
CA GLU A 172 -13.56 18.10 -13.65
C GLU A 172 -14.89 17.52 -14.16
N THR A 173 -14.85 16.53 -15.05
CA THR A 173 -16.05 15.99 -15.69
C THR A 173 -16.70 14.84 -14.95
N LYS A 174 -16.01 14.23 -13.97
CA LYS A 174 -16.46 13.05 -13.18
C LYS A 174 -16.90 11.84 -14.02
N LYS A 175 -16.67 11.86 -15.33
CA LYS A 175 -17.09 10.81 -16.25
C LYS A 175 -15.95 9.85 -16.59
N ASP A 176 -14.72 10.33 -16.50
CA ASP A 176 -13.53 9.59 -16.87
C ASP A 176 -12.73 9.22 -15.61
N TYR A 177 -11.75 8.36 -15.77
CA TYR A 177 -10.84 7.96 -14.71
C TYR A 177 -9.53 8.73 -14.81
N LEU A 178 -8.82 8.85 -13.68
CA LEU A 178 -7.48 9.42 -13.65
C LEU A 178 -6.52 8.48 -14.38
N GLU A 179 -5.97 8.95 -15.48
CA GLU A 179 -5.07 8.21 -16.39
C GLU A 179 -3.77 8.99 -16.60
N ASP A 180 -2.82 8.42 -17.35
CA ASP A 180 -1.56 9.04 -17.76
C ASP A 180 -0.71 9.59 -16.60
N THR A 181 -0.78 8.90 -15.48
CA THR A 181 -0.03 9.25 -14.29
C THR A 181 1.37 8.65 -14.34
N VAL A 182 2.41 9.47 -14.17
CA VAL A 182 3.81 9.03 -14.20
C VAL A 182 4.38 8.74 -12.82
N SER A 183 3.82 9.32 -11.77
CA SER A 183 4.27 9.09 -10.39
C SER A 183 3.16 9.36 -9.38
N LEU A 184 3.22 8.64 -8.25
CA LEU A 184 2.36 8.83 -7.08
C LEU A 184 3.16 9.27 -5.87
N TYR A 185 2.53 10.02 -5.00
CA TYR A 185 3.02 10.29 -3.65
C TYR A 185 1.87 10.39 -2.65
N ALA A 186 2.17 10.16 -1.40
CA ALA A 186 1.20 10.30 -0.32
C ALA A 186 1.83 11.05 0.85
N GLY A 187 1.05 11.94 1.42
CA GLY A 187 1.33 12.56 2.72
C GLY A 187 0.45 11.95 3.80
N GLY A 188 0.36 12.57 4.97
CA GLY A 188 -0.43 12.04 6.08
C GLY A 188 -1.87 11.72 5.66
N TYR A 189 -2.60 12.73 5.20
CA TYR A 189 -4.03 12.62 4.85
C TYR A 189 -4.35 13.03 3.41
N HIS A 190 -3.37 13.15 2.55
CA HIS A 190 -3.55 13.49 1.14
C HIS A 190 -2.71 12.60 0.25
N MET A 191 -3.13 12.51 -1.00
CA MET A 191 -2.40 11.85 -2.07
C MET A 191 -2.20 12.82 -3.21
N GLY A 192 -1.21 12.57 -4.04
CA GLY A 192 -0.97 13.34 -5.25
C GLY A 192 -0.40 12.48 -6.35
N SER A 193 -0.55 12.95 -7.58
CA SER A 193 0.00 12.31 -8.75
C SER A 193 0.61 13.36 -9.68
N VAL A 194 1.57 12.93 -10.48
CA VAL A 194 2.10 13.71 -11.60
C VAL A 194 1.58 13.07 -12.88
N GLN A 195 0.98 13.88 -13.76
CA GLN A 195 0.60 13.47 -15.11
C GLN A 195 1.68 13.89 -16.12
N SER A 196 1.81 13.16 -17.20
CA SER A 196 2.72 13.46 -18.31
C SER A 196 2.20 14.60 -19.18
#